data_1af43cfb4db65ab0b513d22418fc250d
#
_entry.id   1af43cfb4db65ab0b513d22418fc250d
#
_cell.length_a   1.000
_cell.length_b   1.000
_cell.length_c   1.000
_cell.angle_alpha   90.00
_cell.angle_beta   90.00
_cell.angle_gamma   90.00
#
_symmetry.space_group_name_H-M   'P 1'
#
loop_
_entity.id
_entity.type
_entity.pdbx_description
1 polymer ?
#
loop_
_entity_poly.entity_id
_entity_poly.type
_entity_poly.pdbx_seq_one_letter_code
_entity_poly.pdbx_strand_id
1 'polypeptide(L)'
;KGVGGMYTATGKSEKSEKNDLLAQYMPMVKRLAHHMMGRLPPSVEEDDLVQAGMIGLLDAISRYDEAQSAQFEAYAIQRIRGSMIDELRQSDWMPRSARQSMRKIEQAINTLQHKLGRQPSETEISESMKIPLAEYQAMLGDARGHQLLYFEDFGESDEDDSFLDKQSADE
;
A
#
# COMPACT_ATOMS: atom_id res chain seq x y z
N LYS A 1 -14.16 43.06 -32.53
CA LYS A 1 -15.29 42.81 -31.63
C LYS A 1 -15.25 41.38 -31.13
N GLY A 2 -14.73 41.21 -29.93
CA GLY A 2 -15.24 40.31 -28.91
C GLY A 2 -15.19 38.80 -29.16
N VAL A 3 -14.01 38.16 -29.11
CA VAL A 3 -13.89 36.71 -28.86
C VAL A 3 -12.94 36.48 -27.68
N GLY A 4 -13.28 37.01 -26.55
CA GLY A 4 -12.42 36.95 -25.35
C GLY A 4 -13.09 36.41 -24.09
N GLY A 5 -14.19 35.64 -24.21
CA GLY A 5 -14.96 35.28 -23.04
C GLY A 5 -15.15 33.80 -22.72
N MET A 6 -14.74 32.88 -23.59
CA MET A 6 -15.12 31.46 -23.43
C MET A 6 -14.10 30.56 -22.72
N TYR A 7 -12.84 30.98 -22.60
CA TYR A 7 -11.78 30.14 -22.05
C TYR A 7 -11.65 30.18 -20.52
N THR A 8 -12.21 31.18 -19.86
CA THR A 8 -12.07 31.35 -18.41
C THR A 8 -13.10 30.59 -17.58
N ALA A 9 -14.25 30.26 -18.15
CA ALA A 9 -15.32 29.55 -17.44
C ALA A 9 -15.02 28.04 -17.32
N THR A 10 -14.48 27.44 -18.37
CA THR A 10 -14.15 26.00 -18.39
C THR A 10 -13.02 25.66 -17.42
N GLY A 11 -11.97 26.46 -17.39
CA GLY A 11 -10.84 26.22 -16.47
C GLY A 11 -11.18 26.41 -15.01
N LYS A 12 -12.14 27.29 -14.67
CA LYS A 12 -12.63 27.42 -13.29
C LYS A 12 -13.50 26.26 -12.86
N SER A 13 -14.33 25.73 -13.78
CA SER A 13 -15.17 24.57 -13.50
C SER A 13 -14.33 23.32 -13.26
N GLU A 14 -13.39 23.01 -14.13
CA GLU A 14 -12.49 21.86 -13.98
C GLU A 14 -11.66 21.91 -12.69
N LYS A 15 -11.14 23.07 -12.35
CA LYS A 15 -10.37 23.25 -11.12
C LYS A 15 -11.25 23.08 -9.88
N SER A 16 -12.50 23.53 -9.93
CA SER A 16 -13.46 23.34 -8.86
C SER A 16 -13.82 21.87 -8.68
N GLU A 17 -14.07 21.15 -9.76
CA GLU A 17 -14.37 19.72 -9.74
C GLU A 17 -13.20 18.89 -9.19
N LYS A 18 -11.97 19.21 -9.60
CA LYS A 18 -10.77 18.56 -9.07
C LYS A 18 -10.58 18.81 -7.57
N ASN A 19 -10.84 20.02 -7.11
CA ASN A 19 -10.78 20.35 -5.69
C ASN A 19 -11.86 19.62 -4.88
N ASP A 20 -13.06 19.46 -5.44
CA ASP A 20 -14.14 18.72 -4.80
C ASP A 20 -13.81 17.22 -4.66
N LEU A 21 -13.23 16.63 -5.71
CA LEU A 21 -12.76 15.25 -5.67
C LEU A 21 -11.63 15.06 -4.63
N LEU A 22 -10.70 16.01 -4.57
CA LEU A 22 -9.62 16.00 -3.60
C LEU A 22 -10.17 16.02 -2.16
N ALA A 23 -11.10 16.91 -1.87
CA ALA A 23 -11.74 17.02 -0.57
C ALA A 23 -12.54 15.76 -0.21
N GLN A 24 -13.23 15.17 -1.18
CA GLN A 24 -14.03 13.97 -1.01
C GLN A 24 -13.17 12.74 -0.63
N TYR A 25 -12.02 12.57 -1.25
CA TYR A 25 -11.17 11.38 -1.10
C TYR A 25 -10.02 11.55 -0.11
N MET A 26 -9.74 12.77 0.38
CA MET A 26 -8.70 13.00 1.39
C MET A 26 -8.88 12.15 2.65
N PRO A 27 -10.09 12.00 3.23
CA PRO A 27 -10.28 11.14 4.40
C PRO A 27 -9.90 9.68 4.14
N MET A 28 -10.12 9.18 2.91
CA MET A 28 -9.73 7.83 2.51
C MET A 28 -8.21 7.66 2.51
N VAL A 29 -7.46 8.66 2.03
CA VAL A 29 -5.99 8.65 2.08
C VAL A 29 -5.50 8.52 3.52
N LYS A 30 -6.07 9.27 4.46
CA LYS A 30 -5.72 9.20 5.87
C LYS A 30 -6.04 7.84 6.48
N ARG A 31 -7.18 7.24 6.14
CA ARG A 31 -7.56 5.90 6.62
C ARG A 31 -6.64 4.82 6.10
N LEU A 32 -6.27 4.87 4.81
CA LEU A 32 -5.33 3.93 4.22
C LEU A 32 -3.94 4.04 4.88
N ALA A 33 -3.44 5.24 5.09
CA ALA A 33 -2.17 5.47 5.79
C ALA A 33 -2.21 4.89 7.20
N HIS A 34 -3.25 5.19 7.96
CA HIS A 34 -3.42 4.69 9.31
C HIS A 34 -3.49 3.16 9.38
N HIS A 35 -4.21 2.54 8.44
CA HIS A 35 -4.29 1.09 8.32
C HIS A 35 -2.91 0.46 8.03
N MET A 36 -2.14 1.06 7.13
CA MET A 36 -0.79 0.59 6.81
C MET A 36 0.17 0.71 8.00
N MET A 37 0.03 1.76 8.82
CA MET A 37 0.87 1.96 10.01
C MET A 37 0.79 0.81 11.00
N GLY A 38 -0.33 0.10 11.09
CA GLY A 38 -0.47 -1.07 11.94
C GLY A 38 0.47 -2.22 11.59
N ARG A 39 1.02 -2.23 10.37
CA ARG A 39 1.93 -3.27 9.85
C ARG A 39 3.36 -2.78 9.66
N LEU A 40 3.62 -1.51 9.95
CA LEU A 40 4.92 -0.87 9.72
C LEU A 40 5.66 -0.64 11.05
N PRO A 41 7.00 -0.58 11.03
CA PRO A 41 7.76 -0.27 12.22
C PRO A 41 7.55 1.17 12.70
N PRO A 42 7.80 1.48 14.00
CA PRO A 42 7.60 2.81 14.57
C PRO A 42 8.44 3.92 13.94
N SER A 43 9.49 3.56 13.20
CA SER A 43 10.35 4.53 12.49
C SER A 43 9.65 5.20 11.30
N VAL A 44 8.57 4.62 10.81
CA VAL A 44 7.77 5.19 9.72
C VAL A 44 6.78 6.20 10.29
N GLU A 45 6.76 7.39 9.71
CA GLU A 45 5.82 8.44 10.09
C GLU A 45 4.56 8.40 9.24
N GLU A 46 3.41 8.43 9.90
CA GLU A 46 2.10 8.40 9.23
C GLU A 46 1.91 9.61 8.30
N ASP A 47 2.38 10.80 8.70
CA ASP A 47 2.29 12.01 7.89
C ASP A 47 3.00 11.88 6.55
N ASP A 48 4.14 11.20 6.51
CA ASP A 48 4.87 10.94 5.26
C ASP A 48 4.06 10.04 4.33
N LEU A 49 3.37 9.03 4.87
CA LEU A 49 2.48 8.18 4.09
C LEU A 49 1.27 8.95 3.57
N VAL A 50 0.68 9.81 4.39
CA VAL A 50 -0.45 10.67 3.97
C VAL A 50 -0.03 11.57 2.83
N GLN A 51 1.12 12.22 2.92
CA GLN A 51 1.65 13.08 1.84
C GLN A 51 1.86 12.29 0.55
N ALA A 52 2.49 11.13 0.63
CA ALA A 52 2.69 10.25 -0.51
C ALA A 52 1.36 9.81 -1.13
N GLY A 53 0.39 9.44 -0.31
CA GLY A 53 -0.95 9.08 -0.75
C GLY A 53 -1.69 10.23 -1.42
N MET A 54 -1.52 11.45 -0.93
CA MET A 54 -2.09 12.66 -1.54
C MET A 54 -1.52 12.92 -2.94
N ILE A 55 -0.23 12.68 -3.13
CA ILE A 55 0.40 12.77 -4.45
C ILE A 55 -0.23 11.74 -5.41
N GLY A 56 -0.45 10.52 -4.95
CA GLY A 56 -1.13 9.48 -5.71
C GLY A 56 -2.57 9.84 -6.08
N LEU A 57 -3.29 10.44 -5.14
CA LEU A 57 -4.66 10.93 -5.36
C LEU A 57 -4.70 12.06 -6.41
N LEU A 58 -3.80 13.02 -6.32
CA LEU A 58 -3.69 14.12 -7.31
C LEU A 58 -3.38 13.57 -8.70
N ASP A 59 -2.50 12.59 -8.80
CA ASP A 59 -2.19 11.92 -10.07
C ASP A 59 -3.42 11.20 -10.63
N ALA A 60 -4.17 10.49 -9.79
CA ALA A 60 -5.40 9.82 -10.18
C ALA A 60 -6.45 10.81 -10.72
N ILE A 61 -6.64 11.93 -10.03
CA ILE A 61 -7.57 12.98 -10.43
C ILE A 61 -7.15 13.60 -11.78
N SER A 62 -5.85 13.83 -11.99
CA SER A 62 -5.34 14.43 -13.24
C SER A 62 -5.50 13.50 -14.44
N ARG A 63 -5.46 12.18 -14.23
CA ARG A 63 -5.61 11.17 -15.30
C ARG A 63 -7.03 10.67 -15.46
N TYR A 64 -7.94 11.14 -14.61
CA TYR A 64 -9.31 10.71 -14.63
C TYR A 64 -10.03 11.22 -15.89
N ASP A 65 -10.73 10.28 -16.56
CA ASP A 65 -11.64 10.56 -17.65
C ASP A 65 -13.08 10.39 -17.14
N GLU A 66 -13.92 11.42 -17.27
CA GLU A 66 -15.32 11.40 -16.82
C GLU A 66 -16.13 10.25 -17.40
N ALA A 67 -15.74 9.74 -18.56
CA ALA A 67 -16.39 8.59 -19.19
C ALA A 67 -16.29 7.29 -18.37
N GLN A 68 -15.41 7.25 -17.35
CA GLN A 68 -15.15 6.07 -16.50
C GLN A 68 -15.44 6.32 -15.01
N SER A 69 -16.38 7.19 -14.70
CA SER A 69 -16.69 7.64 -13.34
C SER A 69 -16.94 6.51 -12.34
N ALA A 70 -17.55 5.41 -12.75
CA ALA A 70 -17.86 4.27 -11.89
C ALA A 70 -16.60 3.50 -11.40
N GLN A 71 -15.46 3.69 -12.05
CA GLN A 71 -14.20 3.00 -11.72
C GLN A 71 -13.16 3.93 -11.08
N PHE A 72 -13.48 5.19 -10.88
CA PHE A 72 -12.54 6.17 -10.35
C PHE A 72 -12.03 5.80 -8.96
N GLU A 73 -12.92 5.41 -8.05
CA GLU A 73 -12.55 5.06 -6.68
C GLU A 73 -11.54 3.92 -6.63
N ALA A 74 -11.79 2.83 -7.36
CA ALA A 74 -10.87 1.70 -7.43
C ALA A 74 -9.52 2.10 -8.02
N TYR A 75 -9.53 2.89 -9.07
CA TYR A 75 -8.32 3.43 -9.69
C TYR A 75 -7.55 4.35 -8.73
N ALA A 76 -8.26 5.24 -8.04
CA ALA A 76 -7.66 6.16 -7.08
C ALA A 76 -7.00 5.41 -5.90
N ILE A 77 -7.67 4.38 -5.35
CA ILE A 77 -7.13 3.56 -4.27
C ILE A 77 -5.81 2.89 -4.69
N GLN A 78 -5.74 2.32 -5.87
CA GLN A 78 -4.52 1.71 -6.38
C GLN A 78 -3.39 2.71 -6.54
N ARG A 79 -3.68 3.91 -7.05
CA ARG A 79 -2.70 4.98 -7.22
C ARG A 79 -2.20 5.53 -5.89
N ILE A 80 -3.11 5.74 -4.93
CA ILE A 80 -2.79 6.19 -3.57
C ILE A 80 -1.86 5.17 -2.89
N ARG A 81 -2.24 3.91 -2.92
CA ARG A 81 -1.50 2.82 -2.31
C ARG A 81 -0.12 2.65 -2.96
N GLY A 82 -0.06 2.67 -4.28
CA GLY A 82 1.19 2.59 -5.03
C GLY A 82 2.16 3.72 -4.67
N SER A 83 1.68 4.95 -4.52
CA SER A 83 2.50 6.09 -4.09
C SER A 83 3.01 5.94 -2.66
N MET A 84 2.20 5.42 -1.74
CA MET A 84 2.63 5.15 -0.36
C MET A 84 3.73 4.08 -0.32
N ILE A 85 3.58 3.02 -1.08
CA ILE A 85 4.57 1.95 -1.18
C ILE A 85 5.87 2.44 -1.80
N ASP A 86 5.81 3.25 -2.84
CA ASP A 86 6.99 3.86 -3.47
C ASP A 86 7.75 4.74 -2.47
N GLU A 87 7.05 5.52 -1.64
CA GLU A 87 7.65 6.30 -0.58
C GLU A 87 8.37 5.41 0.45
N LEU A 88 7.75 4.32 0.85
CA LEU A 88 8.36 3.35 1.76
C LEU A 88 9.64 2.73 1.18
N ARG A 89 9.65 2.41 -0.10
CA ARG A 89 10.83 1.87 -0.78
C ARG A 89 11.98 2.87 -0.85
N GLN A 90 11.68 4.14 -1.07
CA GLN A 90 12.68 5.19 -1.18
C GLN A 90 13.26 5.62 0.16
N SER A 91 12.47 5.59 1.22
CA SER A 91 12.88 6.09 2.54
C SER A 91 13.79 5.14 3.33
N ASP A 92 14.14 3.98 2.77
CA ASP A 92 15.03 2.98 3.39
C ASP A 92 14.69 2.69 4.86
N TRP A 93 13.38 2.63 5.14
CA TRP A 93 12.80 2.45 6.47
C TRP A 93 13.10 1.09 7.08
N MET A 94 13.51 0.11 6.28
CA MET A 94 13.78 -1.24 6.73
C MET A 94 15.24 -1.37 7.17
N PRO A 95 15.51 -1.74 8.44
CA PRO A 95 16.87 -2.02 8.89
C PRO A 95 17.54 -3.12 8.07
N ARG A 96 18.84 -2.99 7.87
CA ARG A 96 19.65 -3.99 7.15
C ARG A 96 19.53 -5.38 7.76
N SER A 97 19.44 -5.47 9.08
CA SER A 97 19.23 -6.71 9.82
C SER A 97 17.91 -7.40 9.46
N ALA A 98 16.83 -6.64 9.30
CA ALA A 98 15.52 -7.16 8.88
C ALA A 98 15.58 -7.73 7.46
N ARG A 99 16.26 -7.07 6.54
CA ARG A 99 16.47 -7.58 5.16
C ARG A 99 17.25 -8.90 5.17
N GLN A 100 18.29 -9.00 5.97
CA GLN A 100 19.08 -10.23 6.10
C GLN A 100 18.25 -11.37 6.70
N SER A 101 17.48 -11.09 7.75
CA SER A 101 16.58 -12.06 8.37
C SER A 101 15.56 -12.59 7.37
N MET A 102 15.00 -11.72 6.56
CA MET A 102 14.04 -12.09 5.53
C MET A 102 14.63 -13.00 4.47
N ARG A 103 15.84 -12.70 3.98
CA ARG A 103 16.54 -13.55 3.02
C ARG A 103 16.80 -14.95 3.59
N LYS A 104 17.19 -15.06 4.85
CA LYS A 104 17.39 -16.34 5.52
C LYS A 104 16.10 -17.15 5.62
N ILE A 105 14.98 -16.48 5.97
CA ILE A 105 13.66 -17.12 6.01
C ILE A 105 13.25 -17.63 4.63
N GLU A 106 13.36 -16.80 3.59
CA GLU A 106 13.03 -17.18 2.22
C GLU A 106 13.85 -18.36 1.73
N GLN A 107 15.14 -18.38 1.99
CA GLN A 107 16.02 -19.49 1.63
C GLN A 107 15.62 -20.77 2.33
N ALA A 108 15.31 -20.70 3.63
CA ALA A 108 14.86 -21.85 4.40
C ALA A 108 13.54 -22.41 3.86
N ILE A 109 12.58 -21.54 3.57
CA ILE A 109 11.28 -21.92 2.99
C ILE A 109 11.47 -22.60 1.63
N ASN A 110 12.25 -22.00 0.73
CA ASN A 110 12.50 -22.55 -0.60
C ASN A 110 13.17 -23.92 -0.54
N THR A 111 14.18 -24.07 0.31
CA THR A 111 14.87 -25.35 0.49
C THR A 111 13.92 -26.42 1.00
N LEU A 112 13.09 -26.11 2.00
CA LEU A 112 12.13 -27.03 2.57
C LEU A 112 11.00 -27.37 1.61
N GLN A 113 10.49 -26.42 0.84
CA GLN A 113 9.46 -26.68 -0.18
C GLN A 113 9.96 -27.67 -1.22
N HIS A 114 11.19 -27.51 -1.69
CA HIS A 114 11.79 -28.47 -2.63
C HIS A 114 11.96 -29.86 -2.02
N LYS A 115 12.36 -29.92 -0.76
CA LYS A 115 12.61 -31.18 -0.05
C LYS A 115 11.32 -31.90 0.32
N LEU A 116 10.30 -31.17 0.77
CA LEU A 116 9.06 -31.72 1.29
C LEU A 116 7.97 -31.87 0.24
N GLY A 117 8.04 -31.10 -0.86
CA GLY A 117 6.99 -31.04 -1.88
C GLY A 117 5.70 -30.38 -1.40
N ARG A 118 5.72 -29.67 -0.27
CA ARG A 118 4.60 -28.94 0.33
C ARG A 118 5.09 -27.70 1.07
N GLN A 119 4.16 -26.86 1.52
CA GLN A 119 4.46 -25.74 2.39
C GLN A 119 5.01 -26.22 3.74
N PRO A 120 6.18 -25.73 4.18
CA PRO A 120 6.71 -26.09 5.49
C PRO A 120 5.94 -25.42 6.62
N SER A 121 5.87 -26.08 7.78
CA SER A 121 5.34 -25.47 9.00
C SER A 121 6.35 -24.51 9.63
N GLU A 122 5.90 -23.63 10.52
CA GLU A 122 6.79 -22.73 11.25
C GLU A 122 7.84 -23.49 12.09
N THR A 123 7.45 -24.59 12.69
CA THR A 123 8.35 -25.47 13.43
C THR A 123 9.44 -26.05 12.53
N GLU A 124 9.08 -26.54 11.36
CA GLU A 124 10.02 -27.06 10.37
C GLU A 124 11.01 -25.99 9.89
N ILE A 125 10.52 -24.78 9.67
CA ILE A 125 11.34 -23.63 9.24
C ILE A 125 12.34 -23.25 10.35
N SER A 126 11.86 -23.12 11.59
CA SER A 126 12.73 -22.75 12.73
C SER A 126 13.81 -23.82 13.00
N GLU A 127 13.46 -25.10 12.91
CA GLU A 127 14.41 -26.20 13.04
C GLU A 127 15.46 -26.18 11.90
N SER A 128 15.03 -25.94 10.68
CA SER A 128 15.95 -25.82 9.53
C SER A 128 16.92 -24.64 9.69
N MET A 129 16.47 -23.55 10.27
CA MET A 129 17.31 -22.39 10.57
C MET A 129 18.15 -22.56 11.84
N LYS A 130 17.94 -23.60 12.62
CA LYS A 130 18.62 -23.88 13.91
C LYS A 130 18.42 -22.77 14.93
N ILE A 131 17.21 -22.23 14.99
CA ILE A 131 16.81 -21.20 15.96
C ILE A 131 15.54 -21.65 16.69
N PRO A 132 15.29 -21.12 17.92
CA PRO A 132 14.03 -21.36 18.60
C PRO A 132 12.83 -20.80 17.82
N LEU A 133 11.68 -21.45 17.97
CA LEU A 133 10.45 -21.01 17.31
C LEU A 133 10.08 -19.55 17.67
N ALA A 134 10.28 -19.17 18.93
CA ALA A 134 10.03 -17.79 19.38
C ALA A 134 10.90 -16.76 18.64
N GLU A 135 12.18 -17.10 18.40
CA GLU A 135 13.09 -16.25 17.63
C GLU A 135 12.66 -16.13 16.17
N TYR A 136 12.25 -17.24 15.56
CA TYR A 136 11.69 -17.24 14.21
C TYR A 136 10.44 -16.35 14.11
N GLN A 137 9.53 -16.47 15.08
CA GLN A 137 8.31 -15.64 15.11
C GLN A 137 8.63 -14.14 15.27
N ALA A 138 9.64 -13.80 16.08
CA ALA A 138 10.11 -12.40 16.20
C ALA A 138 10.69 -11.88 14.87
N MET A 139 11.52 -12.69 14.20
CA MET A 139 12.07 -12.36 12.88
C MET A 139 10.95 -12.16 11.85
N LEU A 140 9.94 -13.01 11.88
CA LEU A 140 8.79 -12.92 10.98
C LEU A 140 7.98 -11.66 11.24
N GLY A 141 7.82 -11.25 12.49
CA GLY A 141 7.17 -10.00 12.88
C GLY A 141 7.89 -8.78 12.29
N ASP A 142 9.21 -8.74 12.36
CA ASP A 142 10.03 -7.68 11.76
C ASP A 142 9.95 -7.69 10.23
N ALA A 143 9.80 -8.85 9.62
CA ALA A 143 9.67 -9.01 8.18
C ALA A 143 8.28 -8.69 7.62
N ARG A 144 7.24 -8.59 8.46
CA ARG A 144 5.86 -8.33 8.00
C ARG A 144 5.70 -7.03 7.23
N GLY A 145 6.41 -5.97 7.62
CA GLY A 145 6.42 -4.73 6.89
C GLY A 145 6.96 -4.90 5.46
N HIS A 146 7.93 -5.79 5.27
CA HIS A 146 8.47 -6.11 3.95
C HIS A 146 7.50 -6.97 3.12
N GLN A 147 6.78 -7.90 3.75
CA GLN A 147 5.74 -8.67 3.07
C GLN A 147 4.65 -7.75 2.49
N LEU A 148 4.27 -6.71 3.19
CA LEU A 148 3.32 -5.73 2.68
C LEU A 148 3.78 -5.14 1.34
N LEU A 149 5.06 -4.79 1.21
CA LEU A 149 5.65 -4.30 -0.03
C LEU A 149 5.70 -5.36 -1.13
N TYR A 150 5.92 -6.60 -0.75
CA TYR A 150 6.03 -7.71 -1.69
C TYR A 150 4.69 -8.14 -2.28
N PHE A 151 3.66 -8.26 -1.45
CA PHE A 151 2.32 -8.66 -1.88
C PHE A 151 1.66 -7.63 -2.78
N GLU A 152 1.93 -6.35 -2.56
CA GLU A 152 1.42 -5.27 -3.41
C GLU A 152 2.05 -5.27 -4.81
N ASP A 153 3.29 -5.73 -4.96
CA ASP A 153 3.94 -5.91 -6.27
C ASP A 153 3.35 -7.06 -7.08
N PHE A 154 2.81 -8.08 -6.42
CA PHE A 154 2.22 -9.25 -7.06
C PHE A 154 0.69 -9.23 -7.12
N GLY A 155 0.07 -8.15 -6.64
CA GLY A 155 -1.20 -7.64 -7.12
C GLY A 155 -2.48 -8.37 -6.77
N GLU A 156 -2.56 -9.29 -5.83
CA GLU A 156 -3.86 -9.82 -5.40
C GLU A 156 -3.80 -10.30 -3.96
N SER A 157 -4.18 -9.45 -3.02
CA SER A 157 -4.57 -9.92 -1.70
C SER A 157 -6.09 -9.81 -1.55
N ASP A 158 -6.74 -10.93 -1.39
CA ASP A 158 -8.18 -11.05 -1.08
C ASP A 158 -8.58 -10.29 0.21
N GLU A 159 -7.61 -9.83 0.99
CA GLU A 159 -7.83 -9.04 2.20
C GLU A 159 -8.24 -7.59 1.94
N ASP A 160 -7.97 -7.07 0.75
CA ASP A 160 -8.30 -5.68 0.40
C ASP A 160 -9.77 -5.48 0.06
N ASP A 161 -10.42 -6.47 -0.52
CA ASP A 161 -11.87 -6.43 -0.76
C ASP A 161 -12.66 -6.39 0.56
N SER A 162 -12.13 -7.03 1.62
CA SER A 162 -12.79 -7.03 2.92
C SER A 162 -12.71 -5.68 3.66
N PHE A 163 -11.72 -4.85 3.34
CA PHE A 163 -11.59 -3.52 3.93
C PHE A 163 -12.60 -2.53 3.32
N LEU A 164 -12.82 -2.61 2.03
CA LEU A 164 -13.78 -1.76 1.33
C LEU A 164 -15.22 -2.13 1.67
N ASP A 165 -15.53 -3.43 1.80
CA ASP A 165 -16.85 -3.92 2.18
C ASP A 165 -17.25 -3.53 3.61
N LYS A 166 -16.28 -3.46 4.53
CA LYS A 166 -16.54 -3.02 5.91
C LYS A 166 -16.82 -1.53 6.05
N GLN A 167 -16.39 -0.73 5.10
CA GLN A 167 -16.60 0.72 5.12
C GLN A 167 -17.94 1.14 4.50
N SER A 168 -18.49 0.34 3.60
CA SER A 168 -19.81 0.59 3.02
C SER A 168 -20.99 0.21 3.94
N ALA A 169 -20.71 -0.48 5.04
CA ALA A 169 -21.74 -0.92 6.00
C ALA A 169 -21.96 0.06 7.17
N ASP A 170 -21.16 1.13 7.28
CA ASP A 170 -21.23 2.10 8.38
C ASP A 170 -21.82 3.48 7.95
N GLU A 171 -22.51 3.56 6.83
CA GLU A 171 -23.32 4.73 6.45
C GLU A 171 -24.81 4.51 6.68
#